data_83bb37fd544f91be02f6151db09a7e50
#
_entry.id   83bb37fd544f91be02f6151db09a7e50
#
_cell.length_a   1.000
_cell.length_b   1.000
_cell.length_c   1.000
_cell.angle_alpha   90.00
_cell.angle_beta   90.00
_cell.angle_gamma   90.00
#
_symmetry.space_group_name_H-M   'P 1'
#
loop_
_entity.id
_entity.type
_entity.pdbx_description
1 polymer ?
#
loop_
_entity_poly.entity_id
_entity_poly.type
_entity_poly.pdbx_seq_one_letter_code
_entity_poly.pdbx_strand_id
1 'polypeptide(L)'
;MTNLVALGVTFLLTYTVGYKDQPDPAVAGSGEQGTGAAPVLEGAAVCAPLTVGAPVGGRVIPSGQIPDETFAAGILGTGVGIEPEDGTVLAPFDGVVTTVADTRHAVGVTSLDGVEVLIHIGVDTVDMNGEGFTAHVEEGQKSHKGDRLLSFDRGRIAAAGHPDIVVVQVTNGDDFSRVSIRTGPAEVLAAVIDVE
;
A
#
# COMPACT_ATOMS: atom_id res chain seq x y z
N MET A 1 30.73 11.23 -6.22
CA MET A 1 29.98 9.98 -5.98
C MET A 1 28.53 10.39 -5.92
N THR A 2 27.82 10.26 -7.06
CA THR A 2 26.58 11.00 -7.32
C THR A 2 25.41 10.02 -7.30
N ASN A 3 24.53 10.19 -6.34
CA ASN A 3 23.13 9.78 -6.22
C ASN A 3 22.56 8.81 -7.29
N LEU A 4 22.59 7.52 -6.99
CA LEU A 4 21.86 6.50 -7.71
C LEU A 4 20.52 6.13 -7.02
N VAL A 5 20.28 6.68 -5.83
CA VAL A 5 19.10 6.38 -4.99
C VAL A 5 17.79 7.01 -5.54
N ALA A 6 17.89 8.07 -6.35
CA ALA A 6 16.73 8.77 -6.89
C ALA A 6 16.00 8.03 -8.03
N LEU A 7 16.59 7.00 -8.64
CA LEU A 7 16.02 6.38 -9.84
C LEU A 7 14.97 5.29 -9.52
N GLY A 8 15.06 4.65 -8.36
CA GLY A 8 14.15 3.57 -7.98
C GLY A 8 12.77 4.06 -7.58
N VAL A 9 12.70 5.20 -6.90
CA VAL A 9 11.44 5.77 -6.39
C VAL A 9 10.63 6.44 -7.51
N THR A 10 11.30 7.03 -8.49
CA THR A 10 10.65 7.70 -9.63
C THR A 10 9.91 6.72 -10.55
N PHE A 11 10.32 5.45 -10.60
CA PHE A 11 9.66 4.44 -11.44
C PHE A 11 8.33 3.96 -10.85
N LEU A 12 8.19 3.93 -9.54
CA LEU A 12 6.95 3.52 -8.87
C LEU A 12 5.85 4.59 -8.98
N LEU A 13 6.23 5.87 -8.98
CA LEU A 13 5.30 7.00 -9.06
C LEU A 13 4.76 7.28 -10.47
N THR A 14 5.44 6.84 -11.52
CA THR A 14 5.05 7.16 -12.91
C THR A 14 3.99 6.21 -13.46
N TYR A 15 3.71 5.07 -12.79
CA TYR A 15 2.78 4.06 -13.32
C TYR A 15 1.34 4.21 -12.81
N THR A 16 1.08 5.07 -11.82
CA THR A 16 -0.26 5.21 -11.21
C THR A 16 -1.15 6.28 -11.86
N VAL A 17 -0.67 7.03 -12.86
CA VAL A 17 -1.48 8.04 -13.57
C VAL A 17 -1.71 7.65 -15.03
N GLY A 18 -2.39 6.55 -15.22
CA GLY A 18 -3.01 6.18 -16.50
C GLY A 18 -4.44 6.71 -16.58
N TYR A 19 -4.63 8.02 -16.73
CA TYR A 19 -5.92 8.63 -17.05
C TYR A 19 -6.30 8.22 -18.48
N LYS A 20 -7.31 7.35 -18.62
CA LYS A 20 -7.94 7.03 -19.91
C LYS A 20 -8.93 8.12 -20.25
N ASP A 21 -8.64 8.90 -21.28
CA ASP A 21 -9.60 9.77 -21.97
C ASP A 21 -10.84 8.95 -22.38
N GLN A 22 -12.00 9.33 -21.84
CA GLN A 22 -13.30 8.90 -22.35
C GLN A 22 -13.77 9.95 -23.35
N PRO A 23 -14.25 9.57 -24.54
CA PRO A 23 -14.81 10.51 -25.47
C PRO A 23 -16.21 10.97 -25.03
N ASP A 24 -16.45 12.29 -25.09
CA ASP A 24 -17.74 12.91 -24.87
C ASP A 24 -18.82 12.39 -25.83
N PRO A 25 -20.03 12.08 -25.36
CA PRO A 25 -21.18 11.92 -26.24
C PRO A 25 -21.81 13.28 -26.54
N ALA A 26 -21.89 13.61 -27.83
CA ALA A 26 -22.45 14.82 -28.38
C ALA A 26 -23.93 15.06 -28.04
N VAL A 27 -24.21 16.33 -27.83
CA VAL A 27 -25.48 17.01 -27.58
C VAL A 27 -26.49 16.78 -28.70
N ALA A 28 -27.77 16.54 -28.36
CA ALA A 28 -28.94 17.10 -29.05
C ALA A 28 -30.23 16.99 -28.23
N GLY A 29 -30.97 18.11 -28.11
CA GLY A 29 -32.42 18.10 -27.93
C GLY A 29 -32.98 18.80 -26.69
N SER A 30 -33.22 20.07 -26.85
CA SER A 30 -34.29 20.97 -26.32
C SER A 30 -35.44 20.40 -25.46
N GLY A 31 -35.74 21.11 -24.38
CA GLY A 31 -37.12 21.41 -24.00
C GLY A 31 -37.52 21.04 -22.59
N GLU A 32 -38.00 22.07 -21.90
CA GLU A 32 -38.99 22.18 -20.81
C GLU A 32 -38.54 22.36 -19.39
N GLN A 33 -38.93 23.57 -18.90
CA GLN A 33 -38.84 24.04 -17.53
C GLN A 33 -39.75 23.22 -16.59
N GLY A 34 -39.16 22.64 -15.60
CA GLY A 34 -39.84 22.07 -14.43
C GLY A 34 -39.13 22.54 -13.18
N THR A 35 -39.78 23.45 -12.43
CA THR A 35 -39.37 23.84 -11.08
C THR A 35 -39.63 22.68 -10.13
N GLY A 36 -38.61 21.89 -9.89
CA GLY A 36 -38.61 20.83 -8.88
C GLY A 36 -37.32 20.96 -8.07
N ALA A 37 -37.47 21.28 -6.78
CA ALA A 37 -36.38 21.27 -5.84
C ALA A 37 -35.68 19.89 -5.89
N ALA A 38 -34.40 19.89 -6.26
CA ALA A 38 -33.58 18.68 -6.18
C ALA A 38 -33.55 18.21 -4.73
N PRO A 39 -33.76 16.89 -4.47
CA PRO A 39 -33.50 16.37 -3.14
C PRO A 39 -31.99 16.51 -2.87
N VAL A 40 -31.67 17.24 -1.83
CA VAL A 40 -30.34 17.25 -1.24
C VAL A 40 -30.10 15.84 -0.76
N LEU A 41 -29.30 15.06 -1.49
CA LEU A 41 -28.79 13.80 -1.01
C LEU A 41 -27.77 14.11 0.10
N GLU A 42 -28.26 14.42 1.30
CA GLU A 42 -27.52 14.27 2.54
C GLU A 42 -27.32 12.77 2.75
N GLY A 43 -26.19 12.30 2.34
CA GLY A 43 -25.73 10.96 2.51
C GLY A 43 -24.28 10.92 2.07
N ALA A 44 -23.40 11.66 2.76
CA ALA A 44 -22.01 11.26 2.81
C ALA A 44 -22.04 9.81 3.30
N ALA A 45 -21.80 8.86 2.42
CA ALA A 45 -21.53 7.49 2.82
C ALA A 45 -20.33 7.58 3.78
N VAL A 46 -20.62 7.44 5.08
CA VAL A 46 -19.60 7.27 6.10
C VAL A 46 -19.04 5.88 5.76
N CYS A 47 -17.95 5.83 4.97
CA CYS A 47 -17.19 4.61 4.78
C CYS A 47 -16.88 4.06 6.17
N ALA A 48 -17.23 2.81 6.42
CA ALA A 48 -16.84 2.17 7.66
C ALA A 48 -15.32 2.25 7.78
N PRO A 49 -14.76 2.54 8.97
CA PRO A 49 -13.32 2.64 9.13
C PRO A 49 -12.65 1.34 8.69
N LEU A 50 -11.71 1.42 7.76
CA LEU A 50 -10.91 0.28 7.33
C LEU A 50 -9.76 0.08 8.31
N THR A 51 -9.59 -1.15 8.76
CA THR A 51 -8.42 -1.54 9.55
C THR A 51 -7.45 -2.32 8.68
N VAL A 52 -6.24 -1.81 8.52
CA VAL A 52 -5.12 -2.49 7.88
C VAL A 52 -4.49 -3.44 8.90
N GLY A 53 -4.52 -4.73 8.61
CA GLY A 53 -3.88 -5.76 9.44
C GLY A 53 -2.36 -5.79 9.22
N ALA A 54 -1.60 -6.23 10.23
CA ALA A 54 -0.17 -6.49 10.08
C ALA A 54 0.07 -7.60 9.04
N PRO A 55 0.73 -7.34 7.91
CA PRO A 55 0.95 -8.37 6.88
C PRO A 55 1.92 -9.46 7.34
N VAL A 56 2.69 -9.21 8.39
CA VAL A 56 3.62 -10.16 9.04
C VAL A 56 3.57 -9.93 10.55
N GLY A 57 3.74 -10.99 11.34
CA GLY A 57 3.89 -10.86 12.80
C GLY A 57 5.23 -10.27 13.17
N GLY A 58 5.26 -9.50 14.28
CA GLY A 58 6.50 -8.91 14.74
C GLY A 58 6.30 -7.67 15.60
N ARG A 59 7.32 -6.82 15.64
CA ARG A 59 7.29 -5.57 16.39
C ARG A 59 7.03 -4.39 15.46
N VAL A 60 5.92 -3.72 15.65
CA VAL A 60 5.53 -2.53 14.90
C VAL A 60 6.23 -1.30 15.48
N ILE A 61 6.92 -0.57 14.61
CA ILE A 61 7.60 0.68 14.93
C ILE A 61 7.04 1.82 14.07
N PRO A 62 7.06 3.08 14.55
CA PRO A 62 6.66 4.22 13.73
C PRO A 62 7.61 4.41 12.55
N SER A 63 7.10 4.96 11.43
CA SER A 63 7.89 5.20 10.21
C SER A 63 9.20 5.95 10.46
N GLY A 64 9.23 6.93 11.36
CA GLY A 64 10.43 7.68 11.70
C GLY A 64 11.58 6.87 12.35
N GLN A 65 11.35 5.59 12.67
CA GLN A 65 12.38 4.65 13.15
C GLN A 65 12.87 3.67 12.07
N ILE A 66 12.28 3.72 10.88
CA ILE A 66 12.75 2.93 9.74
C ILE A 66 14.10 3.49 9.29
N PRO A 67 15.13 2.63 9.06
CA PRO A 67 16.47 3.08 8.69
C PRO A 67 16.57 3.47 7.20
N ASP A 68 15.62 4.27 6.72
CA ASP A 68 15.53 4.80 5.37
C ASP A 68 14.87 6.19 5.42
N GLU A 69 15.50 7.19 4.78
CA GLU A 69 15.03 8.59 4.83
C GLU A 69 13.69 8.80 4.13
N THR A 70 13.42 8.06 3.04
CA THR A 70 12.18 8.17 2.27
C THR A 70 10.99 7.68 3.07
N PHE A 71 11.12 6.50 3.67
CA PHE A 71 10.08 5.92 4.53
C PHE A 71 9.93 6.70 5.84
N ALA A 72 11.04 7.11 6.45
CA ALA A 72 11.03 7.84 7.70
C ALA A 72 10.40 9.24 7.57
N ALA A 73 10.59 9.91 6.43
CA ALA A 73 9.99 11.22 6.15
C ALA A 73 8.50 11.14 5.78
N GLY A 74 7.92 9.94 5.59
CA GLY A 74 6.52 9.75 5.21
C GLY A 74 6.19 10.25 3.80
N ILE A 75 7.19 10.34 2.90
CA ILE A 75 7.00 10.84 1.51
C ILE A 75 6.02 9.96 0.73
N LEU A 76 6.00 8.67 1.03
CA LEU A 76 5.12 7.69 0.36
C LEU A 76 3.78 7.48 1.09
N GLY A 77 3.48 8.28 2.10
CA GLY A 77 2.24 8.21 2.87
C GLY A 77 2.43 7.96 4.36
N THR A 78 1.34 7.73 5.07
CA THR A 78 1.33 7.42 6.50
C THR A 78 1.46 5.91 6.72
N GLY A 79 2.38 5.48 7.58
CA GLY A 79 2.57 4.06 7.79
C GLY A 79 3.43 3.67 8.98
N VAL A 80 3.83 2.40 8.99
CA VAL A 80 4.62 1.76 10.03
C VAL A 80 5.72 0.89 9.43
N GLY A 81 6.76 0.63 10.20
CA GLY A 81 7.68 -0.47 9.97
C GLY A 81 7.32 -1.65 10.86
N ILE A 82 7.58 -2.87 10.42
CA ILE A 82 7.45 -4.08 11.23
C ILE A 82 8.79 -4.81 11.21
N GLU A 83 9.38 -5.02 12.39
CA GLU A 83 10.52 -5.92 12.57
C GLU A 83 9.96 -7.36 12.53
N PRO A 84 10.14 -8.12 11.43
CA PRO A 84 9.39 -9.34 11.20
C PRO A 84 9.91 -10.52 12.02
N GLU A 85 9.01 -11.42 12.44
CA GLU A 85 9.36 -12.69 13.07
C GLU A 85 9.53 -13.82 12.05
N ASP A 86 8.81 -13.75 10.93
CA ASP A 86 8.88 -14.73 9.84
C ASP A 86 9.00 -14.04 8.45
N GLY A 87 9.06 -14.82 7.37
CA GLY A 87 9.24 -14.37 6.01
C GLY A 87 8.00 -14.51 5.13
N THR A 88 6.79 -14.52 5.69
CA THR A 88 5.54 -14.64 4.92
C THR A 88 4.70 -13.38 5.05
N VAL A 89 4.40 -12.75 3.94
CA VAL A 89 3.57 -11.54 3.85
C VAL A 89 2.16 -11.92 3.44
N LEU A 90 1.18 -11.56 4.27
CA LEU A 90 -0.24 -11.84 4.05
C LEU A 90 -1.01 -10.56 3.66
N ALA A 91 -2.12 -10.73 2.95
CA ALA A 91 -3.03 -9.64 2.60
C ALA A 91 -3.65 -9.02 3.88
N PRO A 92 -3.51 -7.71 4.09
CA PRO A 92 -3.96 -7.04 5.32
C PRO A 92 -5.48 -6.85 5.38
N PHE A 93 -6.16 -6.93 4.24
CA PHE A 93 -7.60 -6.78 4.05
C PHE A 93 -8.03 -7.43 2.72
N ASP A 94 -9.35 -7.49 2.47
CA ASP A 94 -9.91 -7.91 1.19
C ASP A 94 -9.74 -6.81 0.14
N GLY A 95 -9.20 -7.16 -1.05
CA GLY A 95 -8.94 -6.16 -2.07
C GLY A 95 -8.43 -6.73 -3.38
N VAL A 96 -7.73 -5.89 -4.12
CA VAL A 96 -7.09 -6.23 -5.39
C VAL A 96 -5.61 -5.89 -5.32
N VAL A 97 -4.76 -6.79 -5.80
CA VAL A 97 -3.33 -6.53 -5.99
C VAL A 97 -3.18 -5.56 -7.16
N THR A 98 -2.70 -4.36 -6.89
CA THR A 98 -2.56 -3.30 -7.89
C THR A 98 -1.16 -3.22 -8.50
N THR A 99 -0.17 -3.70 -7.77
CA THR A 99 1.23 -3.70 -8.24
C THR A 99 2.00 -4.85 -7.61
N VAL A 100 2.87 -5.48 -8.39
CA VAL A 100 3.91 -6.40 -7.89
C VAL A 100 5.23 -5.95 -8.49
N ALA A 101 6.19 -5.57 -7.65
CA ALA A 101 7.51 -5.16 -8.14
C ALA A 101 8.19 -6.29 -8.90
N ASP A 102 8.91 -5.99 -9.98
CA ASP A 102 9.62 -6.98 -10.80
C ASP A 102 10.58 -7.83 -9.97
N THR A 103 11.24 -7.23 -8.99
CA THR A 103 12.14 -7.89 -8.03
C THR A 103 11.41 -8.50 -6.83
N ARG A 104 10.06 -8.46 -6.80
CA ARG A 104 9.17 -9.11 -5.80
C ARG A 104 9.42 -8.69 -4.35
N HIS A 105 10.11 -7.58 -4.13
CA HIS A 105 10.35 -7.01 -2.80
C HIS A 105 9.22 -6.11 -2.31
N ALA A 106 8.29 -5.75 -3.20
CA ALA A 106 7.17 -4.88 -2.86
C ALA A 106 5.88 -5.30 -3.58
N VAL A 107 4.74 -5.03 -2.94
CA VAL A 107 3.39 -5.26 -3.46
C VAL A 107 2.46 -4.13 -3.04
N GLY A 108 1.64 -3.66 -3.97
CA GLY A 108 0.53 -2.73 -3.72
C GLY A 108 -0.78 -3.49 -3.66
N VAL A 109 -1.64 -3.15 -2.72
CA VAL A 109 -3.00 -3.71 -2.58
C VAL A 109 -3.97 -2.57 -2.35
N THR A 110 -5.08 -2.56 -3.08
CA THR A 110 -6.17 -1.59 -2.90
C THR A 110 -7.39 -2.29 -2.33
N SER A 111 -7.94 -1.77 -1.24
CA SER A 111 -9.15 -2.29 -0.62
C SER A 111 -10.39 -2.01 -1.47
N LEU A 112 -11.53 -2.65 -1.14
CA LEU A 112 -12.81 -2.39 -1.80
C LEU A 112 -13.30 -0.95 -1.54
N ASP A 113 -12.87 -0.32 -0.45
CA ASP A 113 -13.19 1.06 -0.06
C ASP A 113 -12.19 2.08 -0.62
N GLY A 114 -11.24 1.65 -1.46
CA GLY A 114 -10.30 2.53 -2.15
C GLY A 114 -9.04 2.89 -1.35
N VAL A 115 -8.78 2.26 -0.19
CA VAL A 115 -7.53 2.46 0.55
C VAL A 115 -6.39 1.75 -0.17
N GLU A 116 -5.36 2.49 -0.52
CA GLU A 116 -4.16 1.98 -1.19
C GLU A 116 -3.04 1.74 -0.19
N VAL A 117 -2.57 0.51 -0.13
CA VAL A 117 -1.47 0.11 0.76
C VAL A 117 -0.30 -0.42 -0.02
N LEU A 118 0.87 0.15 0.21
CA LEU A 118 2.16 -0.38 -0.21
C LEU A 118 2.76 -1.22 0.93
N ILE A 119 3.16 -2.45 0.61
CA ILE A 119 3.94 -3.32 1.49
C ILE A 119 5.31 -3.50 0.83
N HIS A 120 6.37 -3.07 1.50
CA HIS A 120 7.75 -3.12 0.99
C HIS A 120 8.62 -3.91 1.97
N ILE A 121 9.38 -4.86 1.46
CA ILE A 121 10.20 -5.78 2.27
C ILE A 121 11.66 -5.34 2.21
N GLY A 122 12.19 -4.99 3.36
CA GLY A 122 13.57 -4.58 3.55
C GLY A 122 13.85 -3.12 3.09
N VAL A 123 15.05 -2.66 3.36
CA VAL A 123 15.60 -1.40 2.86
C VAL A 123 16.67 -1.72 1.83
N ASP A 124 16.65 -1.02 0.69
CA ASP A 124 17.56 -1.22 -0.46
C ASP A 124 17.56 -2.64 -1.05
N THR A 125 16.54 -3.45 -0.77
CA THR A 125 16.43 -4.84 -1.22
C THR A 125 16.14 -4.98 -2.72
N VAL A 126 15.84 -3.89 -3.41
CA VAL A 126 15.78 -3.82 -4.88
C VAL A 126 17.12 -4.26 -5.51
N ASP A 127 18.23 -3.98 -4.85
CA ASP A 127 19.58 -4.33 -5.29
C ASP A 127 19.86 -5.85 -5.29
N MET A 128 19.01 -6.62 -4.58
CA MET A 128 19.08 -8.09 -4.59
C MET A 128 18.50 -8.71 -5.87
N ASN A 129 17.95 -7.91 -6.79
CA ASN A 129 17.41 -8.36 -8.09
C ASN A 129 16.42 -9.54 -7.99
N GLY A 130 15.65 -9.58 -6.90
CA GLY A 130 14.65 -10.61 -6.63
C GLY A 130 15.17 -11.88 -5.95
N GLU A 131 16.46 -11.95 -5.65
CA GLU A 131 17.02 -13.09 -4.90
C GLU A 131 16.47 -13.11 -3.47
N GLY A 132 15.88 -14.25 -3.09
CA GLY A 132 15.27 -14.42 -1.77
C GLY A 132 13.81 -13.97 -1.67
N PHE A 133 13.21 -13.52 -2.78
CA PHE A 133 11.81 -13.10 -2.82
C PHE A 133 10.97 -13.99 -3.73
N THR A 134 9.73 -14.26 -3.34
CA THR A 134 8.76 -15.01 -4.14
C THR A 134 7.41 -14.32 -4.07
N ALA A 135 6.82 -13.99 -5.23
CA ALA A 135 5.44 -13.54 -5.33
C ALA A 135 4.51 -14.75 -5.48
N HIS A 136 3.39 -14.72 -4.76
CA HIS A 136 2.33 -15.73 -4.80
C HIS A 136 1.06 -15.19 -5.46
N VAL A 137 1.10 -13.93 -5.88
CA VAL A 137 -0.01 -13.22 -6.53
C VAL A 137 0.50 -12.49 -7.77
N GLU A 138 -0.44 -12.11 -8.62
CA GLU A 138 -0.20 -11.32 -9.83
C GLU A 138 -1.00 -10.02 -9.75
N GLU A 139 -0.55 -9.01 -10.49
CA GLU A 139 -1.26 -7.74 -10.64
C GLU A 139 -2.66 -7.95 -11.24
N GLY A 140 -3.66 -7.28 -10.68
CA GLY A 140 -5.08 -7.44 -11.01
C GLY A 140 -5.77 -8.58 -10.27
N GLN A 141 -5.06 -9.42 -9.53
CA GLN A 141 -5.63 -10.53 -8.78
C GLN A 141 -6.40 -10.02 -7.55
N LYS A 142 -7.61 -10.57 -7.32
CA LYS A 142 -8.33 -10.39 -6.06
C LYS A 142 -7.65 -11.18 -4.94
N SER A 143 -7.56 -10.58 -3.78
CA SER A 143 -7.03 -11.21 -2.57
C SER A 143 -8.00 -11.04 -1.40
N HIS A 144 -8.07 -12.03 -0.54
CA HIS A 144 -8.80 -11.96 0.72
C HIS A 144 -7.81 -11.74 1.87
N LYS A 145 -8.29 -11.10 2.92
CA LYS A 145 -7.50 -10.94 4.14
C LYS A 145 -6.91 -12.28 4.60
N GLY A 146 -5.57 -12.32 4.74
CA GLY A 146 -4.84 -13.52 5.12
C GLY A 146 -4.32 -14.37 3.95
N ASP A 147 -4.66 -14.04 2.70
CA ASP A 147 -4.03 -14.68 1.55
C ASP A 147 -2.54 -14.34 1.49
N ARG A 148 -1.72 -15.32 1.07
CA ARG A 148 -0.29 -15.10 0.92
C ARG A 148 0.00 -14.25 -0.31
N LEU A 149 0.63 -13.10 -0.09
CA LEU A 149 1.04 -12.17 -1.16
C LEU A 149 2.48 -12.43 -1.61
N LEU A 150 3.42 -12.34 -0.67
CA LEU A 150 4.85 -12.52 -0.92
C LEU A 150 5.47 -13.44 0.14
N SER A 151 6.62 -13.99 -0.17
CA SER A 151 7.51 -14.58 0.84
C SER A 151 8.95 -14.15 0.60
N PHE A 152 9.76 -14.09 1.66
CA PHE A 152 11.14 -13.65 1.62
C PHE A 152 12.02 -14.43 2.58
N ASP A 153 13.28 -14.56 2.21
CA ASP A 153 14.31 -15.23 2.99
C ASP A 153 15.10 -14.18 3.79
N ARG A 154 14.79 -14.06 5.09
CA ARG A 154 15.43 -13.13 6.02
C ARG A 154 16.95 -13.35 6.10
N GLY A 155 17.38 -14.62 6.00
CA GLY A 155 18.80 -14.96 6.04
C GLY A 155 19.55 -14.45 4.81
N ARG A 156 18.93 -14.48 3.64
CA ARG A 156 19.50 -13.91 2.41
C ARG A 156 19.55 -12.39 2.46
N ILE A 157 18.50 -11.73 2.95
CA ILE A 157 18.47 -10.27 3.12
C ILE A 157 19.59 -9.84 4.07
N ALA A 158 19.72 -10.51 5.22
CA ALA A 158 20.78 -10.24 6.18
C ALA A 158 22.19 -10.51 5.61
N ALA A 159 22.37 -11.59 4.84
CA ALA A 159 23.63 -11.91 4.18
C ALA A 159 24.03 -10.88 3.11
N ALA A 160 23.05 -10.24 2.47
CA ALA A 160 23.25 -9.12 1.54
C ALA A 160 23.55 -7.80 2.26
N GLY A 161 23.40 -7.74 3.58
CA GLY A 161 23.67 -6.54 4.40
C GLY A 161 22.49 -5.58 4.50
N HIS A 162 21.28 -6.01 4.14
CA HIS A 162 20.08 -5.17 4.19
C HIS A 162 19.26 -5.44 5.45
N PRO A 163 18.59 -4.42 6.02
CA PRO A 163 17.55 -4.61 7.02
C PRO A 163 16.34 -5.33 6.40
N ASP A 164 15.75 -6.28 7.12
CA ASP A 164 14.58 -7.07 6.66
C ASP A 164 13.23 -6.49 7.12
N ILE A 165 13.22 -5.27 7.59
CA ILE A 165 12.03 -4.57 8.08
C ILE A 165 10.93 -4.53 6.99
N VAL A 166 9.70 -4.87 7.36
CA VAL A 166 8.54 -4.78 6.45
C VAL A 166 7.85 -3.44 6.65
N VAL A 167 7.86 -2.62 5.61
CA VAL A 167 7.22 -1.30 5.62
C VAL A 167 5.79 -1.43 5.09
N VAL A 168 4.83 -0.84 5.81
CA VAL A 168 3.41 -0.80 5.43
C VAL A 168 2.97 0.65 5.42
N GLN A 169 2.55 1.16 4.26
CA GLN A 169 2.15 2.56 4.10
C GLN A 169 0.81 2.69 3.37
N VAL A 170 -0.06 3.55 3.88
CA VAL A 170 -1.25 4.04 3.16
C VAL A 170 -0.79 5.18 2.25
N THR A 171 -0.78 4.93 0.94
CA THR A 171 -0.21 5.86 -0.06
C THR A 171 -1.16 6.99 -0.45
N ASN A 172 -2.46 6.77 -0.31
CA ASN A 172 -3.50 7.77 -0.57
C ASN A 172 -4.19 8.27 0.71
N GLY A 173 -3.43 8.38 1.81
CA GLY A 173 -3.96 8.80 3.12
C GLY A 173 -4.62 10.18 3.14
N ASP A 174 -4.25 11.06 2.19
CA ASP A 174 -4.84 12.41 2.05
C ASP A 174 -6.29 12.40 1.54
N ASP A 175 -6.75 11.26 0.98
CA ASP A 175 -8.14 11.08 0.53
C ASP A 175 -9.09 10.78 1.69
N PHE A 176 -8.55 10.52 2.89
CA PHE A 176 -9.31 10.10 4.08
C PHE A 176 -9.24 11.16 5.18
N SER A 177 -10.27 11.17 6.03
CA SER A 177 -10.37 12.13 7.11
C SER A 177 -9.30 11.94 8.18
N ARG A 178 -8.83 10.70 8.36
CA ARG A 178 -7.83 10.34 9.35
C ARG A 178 -7.13 9.02 9.03
N VAL A 179 -5.81 9.01 9.20
CA VAL A 179 -5.01 7.78 9.24
C VAL A 179 -4.27 7.74 10.57
N SER A 180 -4.46 6.66 11.35
CA SER A 180 -3.83 6.50 12.66
C SER A 180 -3.08 5.17 12.76
N ILE A 181 -1.94 5.19 13.45
CA ILE A 181 -1.04 4.03 13.56
C ILE A 181 -1.03 3.46 14.98
N ARG A 182 -0.81 2.14 15.09
CA ARG A 182 -0.59 1.41 16.34
C ARG A 182 0.81 0.82 16.31
N THR A 183 1.53 0.92 17.42
CA THR A 183 2.91 0.42 17.55
C THR A 183 3.04 -0.55 18.71
N GLY A 184 4.08 -1.37 18.69
CA GLY A 184 4.36 -2.39 19.69
C GLY A 184 4.30 -3.81 19.12
N PRO A 185 4.28 -4.87 19.95
CA PRO A 185 4.12 -6.24 19.49
C PRO A 185 2.78 -6.42 18.78
N ALA A 186 2.81 -7.08 17.62
CA ALA A 186 1.61 -7.40 16.86
C ALA A 186 1.69 -8.82 16.30
N GLU A 187 0.63 -9.57 16.51
CA GLU A 187 0.43 -10.82 15.78
C GLU A 187 0.08 -10.50 14.32
N VAL A 188 0.30 -11.45 13.43
CA VAL A 188 -0.10 -11.33 12.04
C VAL A 188 -1.61 -11.03 11.93
N LEU A 189 -1.96 -10.10 11.06
CA LEU A 189 -3.31 -9.56 10.85
C LEU A 189 -3.93 -8.78 12.04
N ALA A 190 -3.16 -8.55 13.11
CA ALA A 190 -3.56 -7.58 14.13
C ALA A 190 -3.62 -6.16 13.53
N ALA A 191 -4.51 -5.32 14.05
CA ALA A 191 -4.70 -3.94 13.58
C ALA A 191 -3.43 -3.11 13.80
N VAL A 192 -2.87 -2.52 12.72
CA VAL A 192 -1.70 -1.65 12.79
C VAL A 192 -1.93 -0.26 12.23
N ILE A 193 -2.90 -0.09 11.31
CA ILE A 193 -3.32 1.21 10.80
C ILE A 193 -4.85 1.23 10.73
N ASP A 194 -5.46 2.31 11.20
CA ASP A 194 -6.90 2.59 11.04
C ASP A 194 -7.06 3.78 10.08
N VAL A 195 -7.95 3.64 9.09
CA VAL A 195 -8.26 4.64 8.06
C VAL A 195 -9.74 5.00 8.15
N GLU A 196 -10.05 6.30 8.33
CA GLU A 196 -11.40 6.85 8.52
C GLU A 196 -11.73 7.91 7.46
#